data_fb9f6dfa84a32412f08f7287f683c166
#
_entry.id   fb9f6dfa84a32412f08f7287f683c166
#
_cell.length_a   1.000
_cell.length_b   1.000
_cell.length_c   1.000
_cell.angle_alpha   90.00
_cell.angle_beta   90.00
_cell.angle_gamma   90.00
#
_symmetry.space_group_name_H-M   'P 1'
#
loop_
_entity.id
_entity.type
_entity.pdbx_description
1 polymer ?
#
loop_
_entity_poly.entity_id
_entity_poly.type
_entity_poly.pdbx_seq_one_letter_code
_entity_poly.pdbx_strand_id
1 'polypeptide(L)'
;MHLKFLIKAMRNLTGLVLLLTLSTSTLLYGQLAPIGIFEHHQDVGAPSLKGSTVYDKEAQTYTLSAGGKNMWATADQFHFAWKKIKGDFIIRATVKFIGKGTDAHRKIGIIARDKLTTDSRYADACVHGDILTSLQYRPEDGDSTDQVTLSTYHPTEIELERSGNTFTFSAAVFGEPYKSVSKELALNEEVYAGIFLCSHRDDVMEKAVFSNVQIIIPPAKNYVPYRDYIGSHLEVMDVTTGHRKILYSAPNSLQAPNWTPDNKYLIFNSLAPGENLLYKYDLKDGAISKLNTGFANQNNNDHVLSFDGKMLAISNHVGPKRISTIFMLPVTGSDNPTKITSEENGHSYLHSWSPDGKKLIFTGQRNNEWNIVSIDIATKIETNLTEDATLDDGAEYSPDGKYIYFNSVRTGTMKLWRMKPDGSEEEQVTFDEYNDWFPHFSPDGKWILYVAFPKDIDPTSHPFYKKIYLRLMPAAGGIPRTVGYVYGGQGTINVPSWSPDSKKIAFVSNSKLDIPKK
;
A
#
# COMPACT_ATOMS: atom_id res chain seq x y z
N MET A 1 59.51 -66.63 -27.86
CA MET A 1 59.95 -66.03 -29.10
C MET A 1 58.77 -65.69 -29.97
N HIS A 2 57.74 -65.01 -29.47
CA HIS A 2 56.53 -64.62 -30.23
C HIS A 2 55.84 -63.35 -29.69
N LEU A 3 56.63 -62.42 -29.06
CA LEU A 3 56.03 -61.19 -28.53
C LEU A 3 56.77 -59.93 -28.97
N LYS A 4 57.58 -59.97 -30.03
CA LYS A 4 58.31 -58.80 -30.55
C LYS A 4 57.94 -58.39 -31.95
N PHE A 5 56.89 -58.98 -32.57
CA PHE A 5 56.47 -58.64 -33.95
C PHE A 5 55.16 -57.88 -34.04
N LEU A 6 54.46 -57.63 -32.94
CA LEU A 6 53.17 -56.88 -32.95
C LEU A 6 53.29 -55.38 -32.61
N ILE A 7 54.48 -54.88 -32.28
CA ILE A 7 54.66 -53.47 -31.89
C ILE A 7 55.21 -52.58 -33.07
N LYS A 8 55.46 -53.19 -34.23
CA LYS A 8 56.03 -52.43 -35.37
C LYS A 8 55.05 -52.14 -36.50
N ALA A 9 53.79 -52.55 -36.38
CA ALA A 9 52.75 -52.34 -37.40
C ALA A 9 51.69 -51.28 -37.05
N MET A 10 51.83 -50.60 -35.89
CA MET A 10 50.88 -49.54 -35.48
C MET A 10 51.49 -48.13 -35.47
N ARG A 11 52.46 -47.87 -36.34
CA ARG A 11 53.16 -46.57 -36.31
C ARG A 11 53.11 -45.78 -37.60
N ASN A 12 52.11 -45.99 -38.46
CA ASN A 12 51.88 -45.12 -39.64
C ASN A 12 50.40 -45.15 -40.04
N LEU A 13 49.51 -44.68 -39.20
CA LEU A 13 48.20 -44.17 -39.61
C LEU A 13 47.88 -42.93 -38.80
N THR A 14 48.58 -41.83 -39.12
CA THR A 14 48.15 -40.49 -38.75
C THR A 14 46.96 -40.14 -39.65
N GLY A 15 45.77 -40.65 -39.26
CA GLY A 15 44.51 -40.20 -39.80
C GLY A 15 44.23 -38.79 -39.27
N LEU A 16 44.17 -37.85 -40.19
CA LEU A 16 43.74 -36.47 -39.96
C LEU A 16 42.25 -36.51 -39.53
N VAL A 17 42.00 -36.56 -38.22
CA VAL A 17 40.66 -36.31 -37.66
C VAL A 17 40.46 -34.81 -37.60
N LEU A 18 39.79 -34.26 -38.60
CA LEU A 18 39.28 -32.91 -38.61
C LEU A 18 38.21 -32.81 -37.55
N LEU A 19 38.57 -32.35 -36.33
CA LEU A 19 37.58 -31.94 -35.31
C LEU A 19 36.86 -30.69 -35.82
N LEU A 20 35.71 -30.86 -36.46
CA LEU A 20 34.71 -29.80 -36.56
C LEU A 20 34.19 -29.52 -35.16
N THR A 21 34.81 -28.58 -34.44
CA THR A 21 34.18 -27.93 -33.29
C THR A 21 33.05 -27.05 -33.82
N LEU A 22 31.81 -27.58 -33.82
CA LEU A 22 30.63 -26.75 -33.87
C LEU A 22 30.66 -25.89 -32.59
N SER A 23 31.17 -24.69 -32.69
CA SER A 23 30.92 -23.64 -31.73
C SER A 23 29.45 -23.25 -31.84
N THR A 24 28.58 -23.95 -31.10
CA THR A 24 27.27 -23.42 -30.77
C THR A 24 27.52 -22.19 -29.93
N SER A 25 27.56 -21.04 -30.58
CA SER A 25 27.39 -19.75 -29.88
C SER A 25 25.98 -19.75 -29.35
N THR A 26 25.79 -20.30 -28.14
CA THR A 26 24.66 -19.96 -27.29
C THR A 26 24.79 -18.47 -27.08
N LEU A 27 24.00 -17.69 -27.82
CA LEU A 27 23.66 -16.34 -27.42
C LEU A 27 23.08 -16.47 -26.02
N LEU A 28 23.94 -16.28 -24.99
CA LEU A 28 23.47 -15.89 -23.67
C LEU A 28 22.73 -14.58 -23.89
N TYR A 29 21.42 -14.65 -24.08
CA TYR A 29 20.56 -13.53 -23.71
C TYR A 29 20.80 -13.37 -22.21
N GLY A 30 21.71 -12.48 -21.84
CA GLY A 30 21.85 -12.04 -20.47
C GLY A 30 20.48 -11.55 -20.05
N GLN A 31 19.80 -12.27 -19.16
CA GLN A 31 18.60 -11.76 -18.53
C GLN A 31 19.02 -10.42 -17.93
N LEU A 32 18.51 -9.34 -18.50
CA LEU A 32 18.68 -8.01 -17.91
C LEU A 32 18.16 -8.09 -16.48
N ALA A 33 18.97 -7.66 -15.52
CA ALA A 33 18.57 -7.69 -14.12
C ALA A 33 17.25 -6.89 -13.95
N PRO A 34 16.31 -7.37 -13.12
CA PRO A 34 15.07 -6.65 -12.85
C PRO A 34 15.36 -5.21 -12.40
N ILE A 35 14.57 -4.27 -12.88
CA ILE A 35 14.71 -2.86 -12.53
C ILE A 35 13.60 -2.45 -11.54
N GLY A 36 13.92 -2.47 -10.25
CA GLY A 36 12.94 -2.28 -9.20
C GLY A 36 11.90 -3.41 -9.21
N ILE A 37 10.61 -3.05 -9.41
CA ILE A 37 9.51 -4.02 -9.48
C ILE A 37 9.22 -4.52 -10.91
N PHE A 38 9.88 -3.96 -11.93
CA PHE A 38 9.73 -4.32 -13.33
C PHE A 38 10.74 -5.39 -13.75
N GLU A 39 10.33 -6.27 -14.67
CA GLU A 39 11.17 -7.32 -15.21
C GLU A 39 12.14 -6.78 -16.25
N HIS A 40 11.67 -5.82 -17.08
CA HIS A 40 12.44 -5.27 -18.20
C HIS A 40 12.05 -3.82 -18.50
N HIS A 41 12.87 -3.16 -19.31
CA HIS A 41 12.53 -1.90 -19.97
C HIS A 41 13.09 -1.89 -21.40
N GLN A 42 12.37 -1.25 -22.32
CA GLN A 42 12.79 -1.11 -23.71
C GLN A 42 12.00 -0.03 -24.45
N ASP A 43 12.49 0.33 -25.61
CA ASP A 43 11.69 1.10 -26.56
C ASP A 43 10.69 0.19 -27.27
N VAL A 44 9.48 0.67 -27.47
CA VAL A 44 8.50 0.13 -28.40
C VAL A 44 8.63 0.95 -29.68
N GLY A 45 8.70 0.26 -30.82
CA GLY A 45 9.07 0.86 -32.08
C GLY A 45 10.59 1.15 -32.19
N ALA A 46 10.95 2.06 -33.08
CA ALA A 46 12.33 2.43 -33.33
C ALA A 46 12.47 3.98 -33.25
N PRO A 47 12.40 4.58 -32.05
CA PRO A 47 12.61 6.02 -31.91
C PRO A 47 14.06 6.36 -32.26
N SER A 48 14.28 7.52 -32.88
CA SER A 48 15.62 7.99 -33.26
C SER A 48 16.52 8.22 -32.05
N LEU A 49 15.93 8.59 -30.91
CA LEU A 49 16.62 8.73 -29.63
C LEU A 49 16.23 7.58 -28.71
N LYS A 50 17.19 6.72 -28.40
CA LYS A 50 17.00 5.52 -27.58
C LYS A 50 16.66 5.91 -26.13
N GLY A 51 15.57 5.34 -25.61
CA GLY A 51 15.12 5.55 -24.24
C GLY A 51 15.91 4.78 -23.18
N SER A 52 15.69 5.13 -21.93
CA SER A 52 16.30 4.47 -20.78
C SER A 52 15.44 4.59 -19.54
N THR A 53 15.62 3.63 -18.62
CA THR A 53 15.02 3.65 -17.28
C THR A 53 16.10 3.48 -16.22
N VAL A 54 16.11 4.32 -15.21
CA VAL A 54 16.99 4.24 -14.05
C VAL A 54 16.14 4.11 -12.79
N TYR A 55 16.48 3.18 -11.91
CA TYR A 55 15.81 2.99 -10.62
C TYR A 55 16.74 3.39 -9.48
N ASP A 56 16.29 4.34 -8.67
CA ASP A 56 16.91 4.67 -7.39
C ASP A 56 16.30 3.78 -6.29
N LYS A 57 17.10 2.83 -5.81
CA LYS A 57 16.67 1.86 -4.80
C LYS A 57 16.40 2.50 -3.44
N GLU A 58 17.15 3.55 -3.08
CA GLU A 58 16.97 4.21 -1.78
C GLU A 58 15.72 5.09 -1.78
N ALA A 59 15.52 5.89 -2.83
CA ALA A 59 14.32 6.71 -2.99
C ALA A 59 13.10 5.91 -3.46
N GLN A 60 13.28 4.68 -3.99
CA GLN A 60 12.25 3.87 -4.65
C GLN A 60 11.55 4.62 -5.79
N THR A 61 12.35 5.30 -6.62
CA THR A 61 11.87 6.10 -7.75
C THR A 61 12.45 5.64 -9.07
N TYR A 62 11.70 5.85 -10.15
CA TYR A 62 12.14 5.58 -11.51
C TYR A 62 12.31 6.89 -12.26
N THR A 63 13.42 7.05 -12.99
CA THR A 63 13.60 8.10 -13.96
C THR A 63 13.61 7.49 -15.35
N LEU A 64 12.63 7.86 -16.17
CA LEU A 64 12.55 7.48 -17.57
C LEU A 64 13.05 8.63 -18.44
N SER A 65 13.80 8.27 -19.50
CA SER A 65 14.14 9.15 -20.62
C SER A 65 13.62 8.52 -21.90
N ALA A 66 12.94 9.27 -22.75
CA ALA A 66 12.33 8.75 -23.96
C ALA A 66 12.31 9.77 -25.11
N GLY A 67 12.62 9.28 -26.31
CA GLY A 67 12.19 9.88 -27.56
C GLY A 67 10.81 9.32 -27.99
N GLY A 68 10.50 9.37 -29.27
CA GLY A 68 9.34 8.73 -29.88
C GLY A 68 8.28 9.70 -30.39
N LYS A 69 7.74 9.38 -31.58
CA LYS A 69 6.82 10.25 -32.31
C LYS A 69 5.44 10.35 -31.68
N ASN A 70 4.87 9.22 -31.27
CA ASN A 70 3.53 9.18 -30.69
C ASN A 70 3.13 7.77 -30.23
N MET A 71 2.00 7.72 -29.50
CA MET A 71 1.21 6.53 -29.13
C MET A 71 -0.26 6.80 -29.51
N TRP A 72 -0.48 7.13 -30.78
CA TRP A 72 -1.81 7.46 -31.33
C TRP A 72 -2.02 6.68 -32.63
N ALA A 73 -2.82 6.95 -33.54
CA ALA A 73 -2.99 6.26 -34.80
C ALA A 73 -2.74 4.71 -34.69
N THR A 74 -2.05 4.10 -35.67
CA THR A 74 -1.90 2.65 -35.81
C THR A 74 -0.56 2.10 -35.33
N ALA A 75 0.37 2.96 -34.91
CA ALA A 75 1.72 2.54 -34.52
C ALA A 75 2.30 3.43 -33.41
N ASP A 76 3.04 2.81 -32.48
CA ASP A 76 3.55 3.43 -31.27
C ASP A 76 5.07 3.56 -31.29
N GLN A 77 5.59 4.69 -30.74
CA GLN A 77 7.01 4.86 -30.42
C GLN A 77 7.14 5.52 -29.04
N PHE A 78 7.65 4.78 -28.05
CA PHE A 78 7.80 5.25 -26.68
C PHE A 78 8.76 4.36 -25.88
N HIS A 79 9.19 4.79 -24.69
CA HIS A 79 9.97 3.98 -23.75
C HIS A 79 9.07 3.37 -22.67
N PHE A 80 9.29 2.08 -22.34
CA PHE A 80 8.41 1.28 -21.50
C PHE A 80 9.20 0.46 -20.49
N ALA A 81 8.91 0.60 -19.20
CA ALA A 81 9.36 -0.30 -18.14
C ALA A 81 8.15 -1.16 -17.71
N TRP A 82 8.30 -2.49 -17.78
CA TRP A 82 7.17 -3.40 -17.71
C TRP A 82 7.45 -4.69 -16.94
N LYS A 83 6.36 -5.30 -16.51
CA LYS A 83 6.26 -6.66 -16.00
C LYS A 83 5.11 -7.38 -16.68
N LYS A 84 5.22 -8.70 -16.88
CA LYS A 84 4.07 -9.52 -17.28
C LYS A 84 3.13 -9.71 -16.10
N ILE A 85 1.85 -9.43 -16.31
CA ILE A 85 0.80 -9.58 -15.30
C ILE A 85 -0.35 -10.36 -15.87
N LYS A 86 -0.83 -11.35 -15.10
CA LYS A 86 -1.95 -12.20 -15.46
C LYS A 86 -3.18 -11.88 -14.61
N GLY A 87 -4.35 -11.66 -15.25
CA GLY A 87 -5.62 -11.41 -14.58
C GLY A 87 -5.78 -9.96 -14.13
N ASP A 88 -6.49 -9.78 -13.03
CA ASP A 88 -6.83 -8.45 -12.46
C ASP A 88 -5.62 -7.83 -11.75
N PHE A 89 -5.48 -6.51 -11.88
CA PHE A 89 -4.40 -5.75 -11.24
C PHE A 89 -4.77 -4.28 -11.07
N ILE A 90 -4.02 -3.61 -10.19
CA ILE A 90 -4.01 -2.15 -10.06
C ILE A 90 -2.55 -1.72 -10.13
N ILE A 91 -2.21 -0.78 -11.03
CA ILE A 91 -0.91 -0.11 -11.05
C ILE A 91 -1.12 1.35 -10.74
N ARG A 92 -0.35 1.89 -9.79
CA ARG A 92 -0.40 3.30 -9.44
C ARG A 92 0.99 3.91 -9.39
N ALA A 93 1.03 5.21 -9.61
CA ALA A 93 2.25 5.99 -9.55
C ALA A 93 1.95 7.48 -9.27
N THR A 94 2.90 8.14 -8.62
CA THR A 94 3.01 9.60 -8.66
C THR A 94 3.92 9.96 -9.81
N VAL A 95 3.48 10.85 -10.70
CA VAL A 95 4.17 11.19 -11.95
C VAL A 95 4.58 12.65 -12.03
N LYS A 96 5.74 12.91 -12.61
CA LYS A 96 6.25 14.28 -12.81
C LYS A 96 7.18 14.35 -14.01
N PHE A 97 6.84 15.20 -14.99
CA PHE A 97 7.79 15.58 -16.03
C PHE A 97 8.96 16.39 -15.46
N ILE A 98 10.16 16.19 -16.01
CA ILE A 98 11.35 16.98 -15.71
C ILE A 98 11.51 18.04 -16.83
N GLY A 99 11.51 19.32 -16.44
CA GLY A 99 11.61 20.43 -17.38
C GLY A 99 10.28 20.80 -18.06
N LYS A 100 10.33 21.88 -18.84
CA LYS A 100 9.14 22.45 -19.51
C LYS A 100 8.65 21.59 -20.66
N GLY A 101 9.55 20.79 -21.27
CA GLY A 101 9.29 20.04 -22.49
C GLY A 101 9.19 20.93 -23.73
N THR A 102 9.08 20.29 -24.88
CA THR A 102 9.01 20.96 -26.18
C THR A 102 7.68 20.72 -26.89
N ASP A 103 6.93 19.72 -26.48
CA ASP A 103 5.65 19.35 -27.11
C ASP A 103 4.54 19.25 -26.05
N ALA A 104 3.40 19.87 -26.36
CA ALA A 104 2.21 19.84 -25.49
C ALA A 104 1.64 18.42 -25.30
N HIS A 105 1.80 17.58 -26.31
CA HIS A 105 1.28 16.21 -26.32
C HIS A 105 2.30 15.14 -25.87
N ARG A 106 3.46 15.53 -25.31
CA ARG A 106 4.32 14.55 -24.62
C ARG A 106 3.51 13.82 -23.57
N LYS A 107 3.78 12.53 -23.38
CA LYS A 107 2.92 11.63 -22.60
C LYS A 107 3.70 10.92 -21.51
N ILE A 108 3.13 10.85 -20.32
CA ILE A 108 3.60 10.06 -19.19
C ILE A 108 2.43 9.24 -18.65
N GLY A 109 2.65 8.00 -18.24
CA GLY A 109 1.53 7.22 -17.74
C GLY A 109 1.84 5.78 -17.39
N ILE A 110 0.74 5.03 -17.26
CA ILE A 110 0.72 3.59 -17.02
C ILE A 110 0.00 2.94 -18.19
N ILE A 111 0.55 1.85 -18.73
CA ILE A 111 -0.02 1.14 -19.89
C ILE A 111 -0.08 -0.36 -19.63
N ALA A 112 -1.12 -1.01 -20.15
CA ALA A 112 -1.23 -2.46 -20.29
C ALA A 112 -1.46 -2.82 -21.76
N ARG A 113 -0.65 -3.75 -22.32
CA ARG A 113 -0.71 -4.13 -23.72
C ARG A 113 -0.43 -5.60 -23.94
N ASP A 114 -0.99 -6.16 -24.99
CA ASP A 114 -0.87 -7.58 -25.30
C ASP A 114 0.50 -7.99 -25.84
N LYS A 115 1.14 -7.10 -26.60
CA LYS A 115 2.42 -7.35 -27.28
C LYS A 115 3.36 -6.15 -27.14
N LEU A 116 4.63 -6.40 -27.42
CA LEU A 116 5.66 -5.34 -27.48
C LEU A 116 5.86 -4.78 -28.91
N THR A 117 5.01 -5.17 -29.85
CA THR A 117 4.98 -4.63 -31.23
C THR A 117 4.34 -3.25 -31.27
N THR A 118 4.64 -2.47 -32.29
CA THR A 118 4.16 -1.07 -32.43
C THR A 118 2.64 -0.94 -32.56
N ASP A 119 2.00 -1.94 -33.12
CA ASP A 119 0.58 -2.00 -33.47
C ASP A 119 -0.31 -2.65 -32.42
N SER A 120 0.26 -3.11 -31.29
CA SER A 120 -0.46 -3.87 -30.27
C SER A 120 -1.68 -3.13 -29.72
N ARG A 121 -2.77 -3.85 -29.51
CA ARG A 121 -3.88 -3.34 -28.70
C ARG A 121 -3.45 -3.08 -27.25
N TYR A 122 -4.05 -2.05 -26.63
CA TYR A 122 -3.67 -1.59 -25.30
C TYR A 122 -4.75 -0.73 -24.63
N ALA A 123 -4.60 -0.55 -23.32
CA ALA A 123 -5.24 0.51 -22.53
C ALA A 123 -4.18 1.25 -21.71
N ASP A 124 -4.26 2.58 -21.64
CA ASP A 124 -3.35 3.37 -20.82
C ASP A 124 -4.04 4.46 -19.99
N ALA A 125 -3.39 4.82 -18.91
CA ALA A 125 -3.68 5.97 -18.05
C ALA A 125 -2.70 7.08 -18.41
N CYS A 126 -3.09 8.00 -19.28
CA CYS A 126 -2.21 8.96 -19.93
C CYS A 126 -2.41 10.38 -19.40
N VAL A 127 -1.31 11.01 -19.00
CA VAL A 127 -1.22 12.45 -18.71
C VAL A 127 -0.34 13.12 -19.76
N HIS A 128 -0.84 14.17 -20.39
CA HIS A 128 -0.11 14.91 -21.42
C HIS A 128 0.66 16.10 -20.80
N GLY A 129 1.57 16.65 -21.56
CA GLY A 129 2.33 17.84 -21.19
C GLY A 129 1.52 19.11 -21.08
N ASP A 130 0.33 19.15 -21.72
CA ASP A 130 -0.73 20.13 -21.52
C ASP A 130 -1.69 19.70 -20.39
N ILE A 131 -2.95 20.02 -20.49
CA ILE A 131 -3.98 19.66 -19.52
C ILE A 131 -4.73 18.37 -19.85
N LEU A 132 -4.48 17.76 -21.02
CA LEU A 132 -5.22 16.57 -21.46
C LEU A 132 -4.86 15.37 -20.60
N THR A 133 -5.87 14.76 -20.01
CA THR A 133 -5.77 13.54 -19.21
C THR A 133 -6.81 12.56 -19.73
N SER A 134 -6.41 11.37 -20.14
CA SER A 134 -7.32 10.43 -20.80
C SER A 134 -6.91 8.98 -20.62
N LEU A 135 -7.91 8.11 -20.56
CA LEU A 135 -7.74 6.68 -20.81
C LEU A 135 -7.71 6.51 -22.34
N GLN A 136 -6.53 6.20 -22.89
CA GLN A 136 -6.37 5.90 -24.31
C GLN A 136 -6.39 4.38 -24.51
N TYR A 137 -6.89 3.93 -25.65
CA TYR A 137 -6.98 2.51 -25.96
C TYR A 137 -6.95 2.23 -27.45
N ARG A 138 -6.39 1.10 -27.83
CA ARG A 138 -6.45 0.50 -29.18
C ARG A 138 -7.21 -0.81 -29.06
N PRO A 139 -8.40 -0.94 -29.69
CA PRO A 139 -9.26 -2.12 -29.50
C PRO A 139 -8.72 -3.38 -30.17
N GLU A 140 -8.11 -3.29 -31.36
CA GLU A 140 -7.50 -4.40 -32.06
C GLU A 140 -6.09 -4.02 -32.54
N ASP A 141 -5.26 -5.02 -32.83
CA ASP A 141 -3.92 -4.79 -33.36
C ASP A 141 -3.99 -4.02 -34.70
N GLY A 142 -3.25 -2.94 -34.82
CA GLY A 142 -3.22 -2.09 -36.01
C GLY A 142 -4.37 -1.12 -36.16
N ASP A 143 -5.34 -1.10 -35.27
CA ASP A 143 -6.39 -0.08 -35.25
C ASP A 143 -5.84 1.28 -34.80
N SER A 144 -6.60 2.32 -35.10
CA SER A 144 -6.35 3.65 -34.54
C SER A 144 -6.68 3.70 -33.06
N THR A 145 -5.88 4.45 -32.31
CA THR A 145 -6.15 4.74 -30.91
C THR A 145 -7.34 5.68 -30.76
N ASP A 146 -8.15 5.45 -29.73
CA ASP A 146 -9.26 6.29 -29.28
C ASP A 146 -9.09 6.60 -27.77
N GLN A 147 -9.92 7.46 -27.19
CA GLN A 147 -9.79 7.86 -25.80
C GLN A 147 -11.10 8.19 -25.10
N VAL A 148 -11.07 8.05 -23.76
CA VAL A 148 -12.07 8.64 -22.85
C VAL A 148 -11.38 9.69 -22.00
N THR A 149 -11.82 10.96 -22.12
CA THR A 149 -11.20 12.06 -21.42
C THR A 149 -11.62 12.12 -19.96
N LEU A 150 -10.67 12.40 -19.07
CA LEU A 150 -10.90 12.64 -17.64
C LEU A 150 -10.79 14.13 -17.33
N SER A 151 -11.83 14.70 -16.72
CA SER A 151 -11.85 16.11 -16.32
C SER A 151 -11.06 16.32 -15.03
N THR A 152 -9.74 16.47 -15.16
CA THR A 152 -8.82 16.85 -14.09
C THR A 152 -7.70 17.70 -14.65
N TYR A 153 -7.05 18.53 -13.82
CA TYR A 153 -6.00 19.45 -14.26
C TYR A 153 -4.67 19.07 -13.64
N HIS A 154 -3.66 18.76 -14.48
CA HIS A 154 -2.30 18.43 -14.04
C HIS A 154 -2.24 17.40 -12.91
N PRO A 155 -2.88 16.25 -13.05
CA PRO A 155 -2.84 15.24 -12.02
C PRO A 155 -1.40 14.74 -11.82
N THR A 156 -1.06 14.48 -10.56
CA THR A 156 0.21 13.87 -10.19
C THR A 156 0.03 12.42 -9.74
N GLU A 157 -1.15 12.07 -9.23
CA GLU A 157 -1.48 10.71 -8.78
C GLU A 157 -2.29 10.02 -9.86
N ILE A 158 -1.79 8.91 -10.37
CA ILE A 158 -2.45 8.13 -11.43
C ILE A 158 -2.55 6.64 -11.06
N GLU A 159 -3.61 6.01 -11.53
CA GLU A 159 -3.88 4.59 -11.32
C GLU A 159 -4.54 4.00 -12.55
N LEU A 160 -4.05 2.85 -13.03
CA LEU A 160 -4.70 2.01 -14.03
C LEU A 160 -5.12 0.70 -13.34
N GLU A 161 -6.41 0.43 -13.31
CA GLU A 161 -6.99 -0.81 -12.80
C GLU A 161 -7.53 -1.65 -13.94
N ARG A 162 -7.27 -2.95 -13.90
CA ARG A 162 -7.96 -3.97 -14.71
C ARG A 162 -8.82 -4.83 -13.80
N SER A 163 -10.11 -4.93 -14.10
CA SER A 163 -11.06 -5.87 -13.49
C SER A 163 -11.80 -6.61 -14.58
N GLY A 164 -11.37 -7.84 -14.89
CA GLY A 164 -11.83 -8.58 -16.06
C GLY A 164 -11.46 -7.85 -17.36
N ASN A 165 -12.50 -7.41 -18.10
CA ASN A 165 -12.34 -6.62 -19.33
C ASN A 165 -12.53 -5.11 -19.10
N THR A 166 -12.82 -4.67 -17.87
CA THR A 166 -12.96 -3.26 -17.58
C THR A 166 -11.60 -2.67 -17.19
N PHE A 167 -11.16 -1.65 -17.93
CA PHE A 167 -10.01 -0.82 -17.58
C PHE A 167 -10.50 0.50 -17.02
N THR A 168 -10.00 0.88 -15.83
CA THR A 168 -10.35 2.14 -15.16
C THR A 168 -9.08 2.96 -14.98
N PHE A 169 -9.11 4.18 -15.51
CA PHE A 169 -8.12 5.21 -15.22
C PHE A 169 -8.65 6.12 -14.13
N SER A 170 -7.89 6.24 -13.04
CA SER A 170 -8.15 7.17 -11.94
C SER A 170 -7.00 8.14 -11.82
N ALA A 171 -7.30 9.43 -11.65
CA ALA A 171 -6.28 10.46 -11.48
C ALA A 171 -6.71 11.54 -10.49
N ALA A 172 -5.73 12.13 -9.79
CA ALA A 172 -5.92 13.21 -8.84
C ALA A 172 -4.73 14.17 -8.84
N VAL A 173 -4.98 15.41 -8.46
CA VAL A 173 -3.94 16.28 -7.89
C VAL A 173 -3.68 15.83 -6.47
N PHE A 174 -2.41 15.75 -6.05
CA PHE A 174 -2.10 15.39 -4.67
C PHE A 174 -2.86 16.29 -3.67
N GLY A 175 -3.58 15.68 -2.75
CA GLY A 175 -4.48 16.36 -1.82
C GLY A 175 -5.97 16.12 -2.13
N GLU A 176 -6.32 15.69 -3.32
CA GLU A 176 -7.70 15.45 -3.76
C GLU A 176 -7.98 13.93 -3.89
N PRO A 177 -9.24 13.49 -3.77
CA PRO A 177 -9.63 12.14 -4.13
C PRO A 177 -9.58 11.91 -5.64
N TYR A 178 -9.48 10.65 -6.06
CA TYR A 178 -9.50 10.27 -7.47
C TYR A 178 -10.81 10.65 -8.18
N LYS A 179 -10.67 11.13 -9.42
CA LYS A 179 -11.70 11.07 -10.45
C LYS A 179 -11.38 9.92 -11.40
N SER A 180 -12.39 9.27 -11.96
CA SER A 180 -12.18 8.06 -12.75
C SER A 180 -13.03 8.04 -14.01
N VAL A 181 -12.50 7.38 -15.06
CA VAL A 181 -13.21 6.99 -16.27
C VAL A 181 -12.88 5.52 -16.57
N SER A 182 -13.81 4.82 -17.23
CA SER A 182 -13.64 3.40 -17.52
C SER A 182 -13.96 3.08 -18.98
N LYS A 183 -13.38 1.98 -19.47
CA LYS A 183 -13.63 1.42 -20.80
C LYS A 183 -13.60 -0.10 -20.75
N GLU A 184 -14.59 -0.72 -21.39
CA GLU A 184 -14.57 -2.16 -21.68
C GLU A 184 -13.63 -2.42 -22.86
N LEU A 185 -12.64 -3.28 -22.66
CA LEU A 185 -11.64 -3.66 -23.64
C LEU A 185 -11.14 -5.09 -23.39
N ALA A 186 -11.25 -5.95 -24.37
CA ALA A 186 -10.78 -7.33 -24.27
C ALA A 186 -9.28 -7.40 -24.61
N LEU A 187 -8.42 -7.38 -23.61
CA LEU A 187 -7.00 -7.76 -23.75
C LEU A 187 -6.79 -9.21 -23.34
N ASN A 188 -5.65 -9.79 -23.72
CA ASN A 188 -5.25 -11.13 -23.29
C ASN A 188 -5.24 -11.24 -21.75
N GLU A 189 -5.36 -12.47 -21.26
CA GLU A 189 -5.30 -12.74 -19.82
C GLU A 189 -3.95 -12.29 -19.20
N GLU A 190 -2.83 -12.54 -19.91
CA GLU A 190 -1.49 -12.05 -19.59
C GLU A 190 -1.12 -10.89 -20.49
N VAL A 191 -0.73 -9.77 -19.88
CA VAL A 191 -0.36 -8.53 -20.56
C VAL A 191 1.00 -8.03 -20.08
N TYR A 192 1.66 -7.22 -20.89
CA TYR A 192 2.80 -6.40 -20.49
C TYR A 192 2.24 -5.11 -19.87
N ALA A 193 2.48 -4.90 -18.59
CA ALA A 193 1.94 -3.73 -17.87
C ALA A 193 3.02 -3.00 -17.09
N GLY A 194 2.96 -1.66 -17.05
CA GLY A 194 3.94 -0.85 -16.37
C GLY A 194 3.87 0.63 -16.74
N ILE A 195 4.99 1.33 -16.56
CA ILE A 195 5.10 2.79 -16.72
C ILE A 195 5.77 3.18 -18.04
N PHE A 196 5.31 4.27 -18.64
CA PHE A 196 5.82 4.71 -19.94
C PHE A 196 6.07 6.21 -20.03
N LEU A 197 6.91 6.59 -21.00
CA LEU A 197 7.18 7.97 -21.39
C LEU A 197 7.30 8.04 -22.92
N CYS A 198 6.67 9.07 -23.52
CA CYS A 198 6.78 9.41 -24.93
C CYS A 198 6.99 10.92 -25.10
N SER A 199 8.00 11.35 -25.87
CA SER A 199 8.29 12.78 -26.08
C SER A 199 7.31 13.46 -27.04
N HIS A 200 6.57 12.70 -27.85
CA HIS A 200 5.77 13.15 -28.99
C HIS A 200 6.60 13.77 -30.13
N ARG A 201 7.95 13.62 -30.03
CA ARG A 201 8.92 14.08 -31.02
C ARG A 201 10.05 13.08 -31.17
N ASP A 202 10.46 12.81 -32.40
CA ASP A 202 11.51 11.83 -32.68
C ASP A 202 12.93 12.40 -32.44
N ASP A 203 13.06 13.73 -32.44
CA ASP A 203 14.29 14.49 -32.30
C ASP A 203 14.51 15.07 -30.90
N VAL A 204 13.61 14.80 -29.95
CA VAL A 204 13.66 15.33 -28.58
C VAL A 204 13.63 14.23 -27.53
N MET A 205 14.55 14.31 -26.57
CA MET A 205 14.55 13.45 -25.38
C MET A 205 13.82 14.12 -24.23
N GLU A 206 12.67 13.59 -23.85
CA GLU A 206 11.95 13.97 -22.63
C GLU A 206 12.41 13.14 -21.44
N LYS A 207 12.22 13.68 -20.22
CA LYS A 207 12.49 12.97 -18.97
C LYS A 207 11.33 13.09 -18.00
N ALA A 208 11.11 12.04 -17.23
CA ALA A 208 10.09 12.01 -16.19
C ALA A 208 10.51 11.18 -14.98
N VAL A 209 9.97 11.53 -13.81
CA VAL A 209 10.11 10.76 -12.57
C VAL A 209 8.79 10.12 -12.23
N PHE A 210 8.85 8.84 -11.84
CA PHE A 210 7.76 8.08 -11.24
C PHE A 210 8.17 7.72 -9.82
N SER A 211 7.37 8.09 -8.84
CA SER A 211 7.50 7.68 -7.44
C SER A 211 6.24 6.96 -6.97
N ASN A 212 6.28 6.36 -5.78
CA ASN A 212 5.14 5.62 -5.22
C ASN A 212 4.59 4.53 -6.16
N VAL A 213 5.46 3.98 -7.02
CA VAL A 213 5.05 2.98 -8.02
C VAL A 213 4.71 1.67 -7.34
N GLN A 214 3.48 1.20 -7.54
CA GLN A 214 2.99 -0.07 -6.98
C GLN A 214 2.28 -0.88 -8.05
N ILE A 215 2.51 -2.18 -8.02
CA ILE A 215 1.73 -3.19 -8.74
C ILE A 215 0.99 -4.00 -7.68
N ILE A 216 -0.33 -3.90 -7.67
CA ILE A 216 -1.21 -4.52 -6.69
C ILE A 216 -1.98 -5.63 -7.39
N ILE A 217 -1.88 -6.84 -6.86
CA ILE A 217 -2.67 -7.98 -7.30
C ILE A 217 -3.75 -8.22 -6.24
N PRO A 218 -5.03 -7.98 -6.55
CA PRO A 218 -6.13 -8.21 -5.64
C PRO A 218 -6.27 -9.67 -5.22
N PRO A 219 -7.00 -9.97 -4.13
CA PRO A 219 -7.34 -11.34 -3.76
C PRO A 219 -8.23 -12.00 -4.83
N ALA A 220 -8.23 -13.32 -4.86
CA ALA A 220 -9.13 -14.08 -5.72
C ALA A 220 -10.61 -13.80 -5.37
N LYS A 221 -11.51 -13.95 -6.36
CA LYS A 221 -12.96 -13.70 -6.18
C LYS A 221 -13.61 -14.54 -5.07
N ASN A 222 -13.03 -15.70 -4.75
CA ASN A 222 -13.50 -16.60 -3.68
C ASN A 222 -12.81 -16.36 -2.33
N TYR A 223 -12.13 -15.23 -2.16
CA TYR A 223 -11.51 -14.81 -0.90
C TYR A 223 -12.55 -14.77 0.24
N VAL A 224 -12.16 -15.31 1.39
CA VAL A 224 -12.97 -15.31 2.61
C VAL A 224 -12.30 -14.40 3.65
N PRO A 225 -12.95 -13.28 4.04
CA PRO A 225 -12.42 -12.36 5.04
C PRO A 225 -12.03 -13.07 6.35
N TYR A 226 -10.99 -12.59 7.02
CA TYR A 226 -10.46 -13.08 8.30
C TYR A 226 -9.96 -14.53 8.32
N ARG A 227 -10.02 -15.23 7.19
CA ARG A 227 -9.43 -16.56 7.00
C ARG A 227 -8.30 -16.53 5.98
N ASP A 228 -8.55 -15.91 4.84
CA ASP A 228 -7.61 -15.83 3.74
C ASP A 228 -6.91 -14.46 3.80
N TYR A 229 -5.58 -14.47 3.74
CA TYR A 229 -4.80 -13.24 3.74
C TYR A 229 -3.93 -13.21 2.50
N ILE A 230 -3.84 -12.04 1.86
CA ILE A 230 -2.83 -11.74 0.86
C ILE A 230 -1.62 -11.08 1.52
N GLY A 231 -0.55 -10.88 0.77
CA GLY A 231 0.66 -10.24 1.28
C GLY A 231 0.44 -8.78 1.69
N SER A 232 1.40 -8.25 2.43
CA SER A 232 1.38 -6.89 2.96
C SER A 232 2.73 -6.21 2.80
N HIS A 233 2.69 -4.88 2.69
CA HIS A 233 3.83 -3.99 2.74
C HIS A 233 3.72 -3.10 3.98
N LEU A 234 4.75 -3.12 4.83
CA LEU A 234 4.96 -2.10 5.87
C LEU A 234 5.62 -0.89 5.21
N GLU A 235 4.98 0.26 5.28
CA GLU A 235 5.39 1.47 4.60
C GLU A 235 5.50 2.67 5.53
N VAL A 236 6.30 3.64 5.11
CA VAL A 236 6.41 4.97 5.72
C VAL A 236 6.17 6.02 4.64
N MET A 237 5.42 7.06 4.97
CA MET A 237 5.11 8.16 4.06
C MET A 237 5.35 9.51 4.72
N ASP A 238 5.92 10.45 3.99
CA ASP A 238 5.96 11.87 4.35
C ASP A 238 4.60 12.50 4.02
N VAL A 239 3.92 13.06 5.04
CA VAL A 239 2.54 13.56 4.87
C VAL A 239 2.46 14.87 4.08
N THR A 240 3.57 15.57 3.90
CA THR A 240 3.62 16.82 3.15
C THR A 240 3.72 16.58 1.65
N THR A 241 4.56 15.61 1.27
CA THR A 241 4.88 15.31 -0.13
C THR A 241 4.12 14.11 -0.69
N GLY A 242 3.56 13.26 0.17
CA GLY A 242 2.98 11.97 -0.21
C GLY A 242 4.03 10.91 -0.63
N HIS A 243 5.32 11.23 -0.56
CA HIS A 243 6.36 10.27 -0.92
C HIS A 243 6.41 9.13 0.09
N ARG A 244 6.29 7.91 -0.40
CA ARG A 244 6.22 6.69 0.42
C ARG A 244 7.36 5.73 0.10
N LYS A 245 7.75 4.94 1.11
CA LYS A 245 8.75 3.88 0.99
C LYS A 245 8.24 2.59 1.60
N ILE A 246 8.40 1.50 0.89
CA ILE A 246 8.22 0.16 1.43
C ILE A 246 9.46 -0.18 2.25
N LEU A 247 9.26 -0.45 3.53
CA LEU A 247 10.32 -0.87 4.45
C LEU A 247 10.46 -2.40 4.50
N TYR A 248 9.31 -3.09 4.49
CA TYR A 248 9.26 -4.54 4.57
C TYR A 248 8.04 -5.11 3.84
N SER A 249 8.18 -6.29 3.27
CA SER A 249 7.09 -7.01 2.61
C SER A 249 7.01 -8.44 3.12
N ALA A 250 5.80 -8.91 3.37
CA ALA A 250 5.54 -10.26 3.87
C ALA A 250 4.36 -10.92 3.12
N PRO A 251 4.38 -12.26 2.94
CA PRO A 251 3.29 -12.97 2.28
C PRO A 251 2.05 -13.15 3.17
N ASN A 252 2.14 -12.76 4.43
CA ASN A 252 1.08 -12.78 5.43
C ASN A 252 0.55 -11.36 5.71
N SER A 253 -0.53 -11.26 6.50
CA SER A 253 -1.09 -9.98 6.90
C SER A 253 -0.24 -9.32 7.97
N LEU A 254 0.34 -8.17 7.64
CA LEU A 254 0.87 -7.20 8.60
C LEU A 254 -0.24 -6.21 8.91
N GLN A 255 -0.28 -5.66 10.14
CA GLN A 255 -1.34 -4.72 10.53
C GLN A 255 -0.85 -3.69 11.55
N ALA A 256 -1.46 -2.51 11.51
CA ALA A 256 -1.46 -1.52 12.56
C ALA A 256 -0.05 -1.13 13.07
N PRO A 257 0.81 -0.55 12.24
CA PRO A 257 2.15 -0.15 12.70
C PRO A 257 2.07 1.04 13.67
N ASN A 258 2.62 0.85 14.86
CA ASN A 258 2.70 1.86 15.92
C ASN A 258 4.15 2.35 16.05
N TRP A 259 4.40 3.64 15.86
CA TRP A 259 5.74 4.24 15.89
C TRP A 259 6.16 4.51 17.32
N THR A 260 7.37 4.06 17.72
CA THR A 260 7.87 4.32 19.07
C THR A 260 8.30 5.79 19.25
N PRO A 261 8.00 6.43 20.40
CA PRO A 261 8.36 7.83 20.64
C PRO A 261 9.86 8.12 20.61
N ASP A 262 10.72 7.12 20.83
CA ASP A 262 12.18 7.24 20.70
C ASP A 262 12.69 7.14 19.26
N ASN A 263 11.77 7.02 18.30
CA ASN A 263 12.05 6.90 16.86
C ASN A 263 12.94 5.70 16.45
N LYS A 264 12.91 4.59 17.22
CA LYS A 264 13.74 3.42 16.93
C LYS A 264 12.98 2.31 16.23
N TYR A 265 11.72 2.11 16.54
CA TYR A 265 10.97 0.94 16.09
C TYR A 265 9.59 1.30 15.56
N LEU A 266 9.09 0.44 14.65
CA LEU A 266 7.66 0.27 14.39
C LEU A 266 7.23 -1.04 15.04
N ILE A 267 6.21 -0.99 15.90
CA ILE A 267 5.57 -2.20 16.46
C ILE A 267 4.37 -2.50 15.57
N PHE A 268 4.24 -3.73 15.12
CA PHE A 268 3.14 -4.13 14.23
C PHE A 268 2.67 -5.54 14.56
N ASN A 269 1.41 -5.80 14.25
CA ASN A 269 0.82 -7.14 14.35
C ASN A 269 1.09 -7.93 13.07
N SER A 270 1.41 -9.22 13.21
CA SER A 270 1.56 -10.16 12.11
C SER A 270 0.64 -11.36 12.32
N LEU A 271 -0.24 -11.59 11.35
CA LEU A 271 -1.15 -12.71 11.32
C LEU A 271 -0.58 -13.80 10.42
N ALA A 272 -0.23 -14.93 11.03
CA ALA A 272 0.13 -16.16 10.34
C ALA A 272 -0.81 -17.30 10.81
N PRO A 273 -0.95 -18.40 10.06
CA PRO A 273 -1.77 -19.53 10.49
C PRO A 273 -1.40 -20.01 11.90
N GLY A 274 -2.35 -19.86 12.84
CA GLY A 274 -2.19 -20.29 14.24
C GLY A 274 -1.49 -19.29 15.16
N GLU A 275 -0.97 -18.19 14.66
CA GLU A 275 -0.26 -17.19 15.46
C GLU A 275 -0.69 -15.76 15.11
N ASN A 276 -1.02 -14.98 16.13
CA ASN A 276 -1.28 -13.55 16.03
C ASN A 276 -0.35 -12.84 17.00
N LEU A 277 0.78 -12.37 16.51
CA LEU A 277 1.89 -11.91 17.34
C LEU A 277 2.31 -10.48 17.00
N LEU A 278 2.96 -9.83 17.94
CA LEU A 278 3.55 -8.51 17.76
C LEU A 278 5.04 -8.63 17.43
N TYR A 279 5.48 -7.79 16.50
CA TYR A 279 6.86 -7.68 16.05
C TYR A 279 7.34 -6.23 16.11
N LYS A 280 8.64 -6.06 16.18
CA LYS A 280 9.34 -4.77 16.05
C LYS A 280 10.15 -4.78 14.77
N TYR A 281 10.01 -3.71 13.98
CA TYR A 281 10.89 -3.38 12.87
C TYR A 281 11.85 -2.29 13.35
N ASP A 282 13.15 -2.52 13.30
CA ASP A 282 14.18 -1.54 13.63
C ASP A 282 14.36 -0.54 12.47
N LEU A 283 14.11 0.75 12.72
CA LEU A 283 14.17 1.80 11.70
C LEU A 283 15.61 2.10 11.23
N LYS A 284 16.63 1.66 11.97
CA LYS A 284 18.03 1.89 11.64
C LYS A 284 18.56 0.87 10.62
N ASP A 285 18.30 -0.40 10.83
CA ASP A 285 18.90 -1.48 10.03
C ASP A 285 17.88 -2.44 9.39
N GLY A 286 16.58 -2.24 9.63
CA GLY A 286 15.52 -3.06 9.08
C GLY A 286 15.35 -4.43 9.75
N ALA A 287 16.00 -4.68 10.89
CA ALA A 287 15.88 -5.93 11.60
C ALA A 287 14.48 -6.13 12.18
N ILE A 288 13.95 -7.35 12.05
CA ILE A 288 12.65 -7.73 12.59
C ILE A 288 12.88 -8.67 13.78
N SER A 289 12.22 -8.35 14.89
CA SER A 289 12.25 -9.16 16.09
C SER A 289 10.86 -9.35 16.69
N LYS A 290 10.57 -10.52 17.21
CA LYS A 290 9.32 -10.80 17.94
C LYS A 290 9.32 -10.04 19.26
N LEU A 291 8.19 -9.39 19.58
CA LEU A 291 7.95 -8.80 20.90
C LEU A 291 7.42 -9.90 21.84
N ASN A 292 8.04 -10.04 22.99
CA ASN A 292 7.57 -11.01 24.00
C ASN A 292 6.32 -10.48 24.69
N THR A 293 5.18 -11.11 24.46
CA THR A 293 3.89 -10.84 25.11
C THR A 293 3.45 -11.98 26.03
N GLY A 294 4.36 -12.89 26.40
CA GLY A 294 4.12 -14.03 27.28
C GLY A 294 2.98 -14.93 26.79
N PHE A 295 2.02 -15.18 27.68
CA PHE A 295 0.84 -16.00 27.37
C PHE A 295 -0.19 -15.27 26.46
N ALA A 296 -0.11 -13.95 26.29
CA ALA A 296 -0.98 -13.17 25.40
C ALA A 296 -0.46 -13.26 23.96
N ASN A 297 -0.71 -14.38 23.28
CA ASN A 297 -0.18 -14.74 21.96
C ASN A 297 -1.24 -14.85 20.86
N GLN A 298 -2.43 -14.35 21.12
CA GLN A 298 -3.55 -14.23 20.17
C GLN A 298 -3.95 -12.78 20.01
N ASN A 299 -2.94 -11.91 19.77
CA ASN A 299 -3.14 -10.49 19.67
C ASN A 299 -3.95 -10.15 18.41
N ASN A 300 -4.86 -9.20 18.53
CA ASN A 300 -5.42 -8.54 17.35
C ASN A 300 -4.55 -7.32 16.96
N ASN A 301 -5.04 -6.47 16.07
CA ASN A 301 -4.31 -5.31 15.59
C ASN A 301 -4.36 -4.07 16.52
N ASP A 302 -5.05 -4.16 17.66
CA ASP A 302 -5.18 -3.05 18.59
C ASP A 302 -4.11 -3.15 19.68
N HIS A 303 -3.04 -2.40 19.50
CA HIS A 303 -1.93 -2.30 20.45
C HIS A 303 -1.43 -0.87 20.46
N VAL A 304 -1.35 -0.25 21.61
CA VAL A 304 -1.06 1.18 21.73
C VAL A 304 -0.01 1.45 22.81
N LEU A 305 0.99 2.26 22.44
CA LEU A 305 2.01 2.75 23.36
C LEU A 305 1.44 3.84 24.29
N SER A 306 1.87 3.84 25.55
CA SER A 306 1.67 4.98 26.44
C SER A 306 2.36 6.22 25.88
N PHE A 307 1.88 7.43 26.21
CA PHE A 307 2.46 8.68 25.72
C PHE A 307 3.95 8.84 26.07
N ASP A 308 4.40 8.28 27.19
CA ASP A 308 5.82 8.27 27.57
C ASP A 308 6.63 7.14 26.93
N GLY A 309 5.98 6.28 26.13
CA GLY A 309 6.60 5.17 25.39
C GLY A 309 7.13 4.01 26.23
N LYS A 310 6.83 3.98 27.56
CA LYS A 310 7.37 2.93 28.44
C LYS A 310 6.51 1.69 28.50
N MET A 311 5.20 1.84 28.34
CA MET A 311 4.23 0.78 28.42
C MET A 311 3.56 0.55 27.06
N LEU A 312 3.14 -0.69 26.83
CA LEU A 312 2.31 -1.11 25.72
C LEU A 312 1.04 -1.75 26.28
N ALA A 313 -0.11 -1.31 25.81
CA ALA A 313 -1.36 -2.02 26.04
C ALA A 313 -1.74 -2.77 24.75
N ILE A 314 -2.31 -3.96 24.88
CA ILE A 314 -2.62 -4.87 23.78
C ILE A 314 -3.99 -5.48 23.96
N SER A 315 -4.72 -5.70 22.88
CA SER A 315 -5.90 -6.55 22.85
C SER A 315 -5.52 -7.98 22.46
N ASN A 316 -5.94 -8.95 23.27
CA ASN A 316 -5.64 -10.37 23.07
C ASN A 316 -6.92 -11.20 23.22
N HIS A 317 -7.12 -12.15 22.32
CA HIS A 317 -8.25 -13.06 22.39
C HIS A 317 -8.06 -14.12 23.48
N VAL A 318 -9.04 -14.26 24.38
CA VAL A 318 -8.98 -15.16 25.53
C VAL A 318 -10.10 -16.21 25.46
N GLY A 319 -9.78 -17.42 25.86
CA GLY A 319 -10.72 -18.53 26.00
C GLY A 319 -11.32 -19.04 24.66
N PRO A 320 -12.19 -20.05 24.74
CA PRO A 320 -12.76 -20.70 23.54
C PRO A 320 -13.72 -19.79 22.76
N LYS A 321 -14.32 -18.80 23.42
CA LYS A 321 -15.18 -17.78 22.77
C LYS A 321 -14.36 -16.66 22.12
N ARG A 322 -13.02 -16.66 22.26
CA ARG A 322 -12.11 -15.66 21.71
C ARG A 322 -12.51 -14.22 22.08
N ILE A 323 -12.86 -13.97 23.34
CA ILE A 323 -13.22 -12.64 23.81
C ILE A 323 -11.96 -11.75 23.78
N SER A 324 -12.03 -10.61 23.12
CA SER A 324 -10.96 -9.60 23.12
C SER A 324 -10.84 -8.98 24.50
N THR A 325 -9.65 -9.10 25.12
CA THR A 325 -9.36 -8.68 26.48
C THR A 325 -8.08 -7.85 26.48
N ILE A 326 -8.06 -6.75 27.21
CA ILE A 326 -6.91 -5.84 27.23
C ILE A 326 -5.91 -6.27 28.28
N PHE A 327 -4.64 -6.32 27.89
CA PHE A 327 -3.48 -6.54 28.74
C PHE A 327 -2.49 -5.37 28.61
N MET A 328 -1.64 -5.21 29.61
CA MET A 328 -0.61 -4.18 29.66
C MET A 328 0.74 -4.80 30.02
N LEU A 329 1.81 -4.33 29.37
CA LEU A 329 3.19 -4.80 29.59
C LEU A 329 4.19 -3.68 29.31
N PRO A 330 5.46 -3.78 29.80
CA PRO A 330 6.53 -2.89 29.34
C PRO A 330 6.75 -2.99 27.84
N VAL A 331 7.14 -1.90 27.17
CA VAL A 331 7.46 -1.88 25.72
C VAL A 331 8.61 -2.83 25.35
N THR A 332 9.42 -3.23 26.33
CA THR A 332 10.49 -4.24 26.16
C THR A 332 9.98 -5.67 26.10
N GLY A 333 8.71 -5.90 26.43
CA GLY A 333 8.09 -7.21 26.53
C GLY A 333 7.97 -7.72 27.98
N SER A 334 7.17 -8.78 28.15
CA SER A 334 6.97 -9.44 29.46
C SER A 334 6.49 -10.89 29.25
N ASP A 335 6.93 -11.79 30.12
CA ASP A 335 6.39 -13.16 30.20
C ASP A 335 4.99 -13.19 30.83
N ASN A 336 4.68 -12.18 31.67
CA ASN A 336 3.44 -12.09 32.44
C ASN A 336 2.78 -10.71 32.25
N PRO A 337 2.11 -10.45 31.11
CA PRO A 337 1.37 -9.21 30.91
C PRO A 337 0.22 -9.08 31.93
N THR A 338 -0.01 -7.86 32.40
CA THR A 338 -1.04 -7.57 33.40
C THR A 338 -2.41 -7.42 32.72
N LYS A 339 -3.40 -8.21 33.16
CA LYS A 339 -4.78 -8.12 32.69
C LYS A 339 -5.44 -6.82 33.14
N ILE A 340 -6.11 -6.14 32.24
CA ILE A 340 -6.79 -4.85 32.50
C ILE A 340 -8.31 -5.02 32.49
N THR A 341 -8.90 -5.55 31.41
CA THR A 341 -10.34 -5.80 31.34
C THR A 341 -10.67 -7.26 31.63
N SER A 342 -11.93 -7.56 31.97
CA SER A 342 -12.43 -8.92 32.18
C SER A 342 -13.17 -9.42 30.95
N GLU A 343 -12.93 -10.67 30.53
CA GLU A 343 -13.70 -11.35 29.50
C GLU A 343 -15.16 -11.57 29.88
N GLU A 344 -15.50 -11.49 31.17
CA GLU A 344 -16.87 -11.60 31.66
C GLU A 344 -17.70 -10.37 31.28
N ASN A 345 -17.06 -9.21 31.08
CA ASN A 345 -17.72 -7.98 30.68
C ASN A 345 -18.00 -7.90 29.16
N GLY A 346 -17.46 -8.84 28.35
CA GLY A 346 -17.55 -8.87 26.89
C GLY A 346 -16.27 -8.36 26.20
N HIS A 347 -16.38 -8.17 24.88
CA HIS A 347 -15.22 -7.73 24.09
C HIS A 347 -14.73 -6.34 24.47
N SER A 348 -13.41 -6.15 24.42
CA SER A 348 -12.73 -4.88 24.64
C SER A 348 -11.60 -4.75 23.59
N TYR A 349 -11.75 -3.80 22.66
CA TYR A 349 -10.78 -3.49 21.59
C TYR A 349 -10.11 -2.16 21.91
N LEU A 350 -8.81 -2.21 22.21
CA LEU A 350 -8.04 -1.08 22.70
C LEU A 350 -7.77 -0.04 21.61
N HIS A 351 -7.87 1.25 21.94
CA HIS A 351 -7.55 2.32 21.00
C HIS A 351 -6.61 3.39 21.55
N SER A 352 -6.67 3.76 22.84
CA SER A 352 -5.82 4.85 23.34
C SER A 352 -5.54 4.77 24.84
N TRP A 353 -4.48 5.47 25.25
CA TRP A 353 -4.18 5.85 26.63
C TRP A 353 -4.62 7.29 26.90
N SER A 354 -5.01 7.59 28.14
CA SER A 354 -5.07 9.00 28.56
C SER A 354 -3.65 9.59 28.64
N PRO A 355 -3.46 10.89 28.34
CA PRO A 355 -2.12 11.51 28.37
C PRO A 355 -1.40 11.43 29.73
N ASP A 356 -2.15 11.35 30.84
CA ASP A 356 -1.61 11.16 32.19
C ASP A 356 -1.28 9.68 32.52
N GLY A 357 -1.55 8.74 31.59
CA GLY A 357 -1.26 7.32 31.75
C GLY A 357 -2.15 6.58 32.74
N LYS A 358 -3.25 7.17 33.23
CA LYS A 358 -4.10 6.54 34.25
C LYS A 358 -5.27 5.76 33.72
N LYS A 359 -5.71 6.06 32.50
CA LYS A 359 -6.87 5.40 31.87
C LYS A 359 -6.49 4.82 30.51
N LEU A 360 -7.23 3.77 30.12
CA LEU A 360 -7.30 3.29 28.74
C LEU A 360 -8.69 3.56 28.19
N ILE A 361 -8.76 3.81 26.87
CA ILE A 361 -10.01 3.89 26.12
C ILE A 361 -10.05 2.76 25.09
N PHE A 362 -11.21 2.19 24.94
CA PHE A 362 -11.43 1.07 24.06
C PHE A 362 -12.87 1.04 23.54
N THR A 363 -13.08 0.35 22.43
CA THR A 363 -14.42 -0.03 21.97
C THR A 363 -14.85 -1.27 22.73
N GLY A 364 -15.89 -1.14 23.53
CA GLY A 364 -16.39 -2.19 24.41
C GLY A 364 -17.75 -2.70 23.97
N GLN A 365 -17.89 -4.03 23.83
CA GLN A 365 -19.21 -4.64 23.70
C GLN A 365 -19.77 -4.87 25.11
N ARG A 366 -20.78 -4.07 25.46
CA ARG A 366 -21.48 -4.17 26.75
C ARG A 366 -22.98 -4.25 26.46
N ASN A 367 -23.68 -5.22 27.02
CA ASN A 367 -25.12 -5.46 26.78
C ASN A 367 -25.51 -5.59 25.29
N ASN A 368 -24.63 -6.15 24.45
CA ASN A 368 -24.73 -6.24 22.98
C ASN A 368 -24.64 -4.90 22.21
N GLU A 369 -24.26 -3.81 22.85
CA GLU A 369 -23.98 -2.52 22.24
C GLU A 369 -22.48 -2.28 22.16
N TRP A 370 -22.04 -1.57 21.11
CA TRP A 370 -20.66 -1.20 20.88
C TRP A 370 -20.45 0.26 21.20
N ASN A 371 -19.85 0.56 22.35
CA ASN A 371 -19.68 1.90 22.88
C ASN A 371 -18.20 2.21 23.15
N ILE A 372 -17.88 3.49 23.22
CA ILE A 372 -16.61 3.95 23.75
C ILE A 372 -16.63 3.83 25.27
N VAL A 373 -15.69 3.09 25.80
CA VAL A 373 -15.55 2.81 27.24
C VAL A 373 -14.17 3.25 27.72
N SER A 374 -14.11 3.91 28.86
CA SER A 374 -12.85 4.15 29.58
C SER A 374 -12.71 3.21 30.78
N ILE A 375 -11.46 2.83 31.10
CA ILE A 375 -11.15 2.06 32.32
C ILE A 375 -10.01 2.76 33.08
N ASP A 376 -10.19 2.95 34.38
CA ASP A 376 -9.13 3.37 35.28
C ASP A 376 -8.19 2.18 35.55
N ILE A 377 -6.90 2.35 35.28
CA ILE A 377 -5.91 1.27 35.34
C ILE A 377 -5.70 0.75 36.77
N ALA A 378 -5.79 1.61 37.76
CA ALA A 378 -5.54 1.24 39.14
C ALA A 378 -6.76 0.56 39.79
N THR A 379 -7.94 1.10 39.59
CA THR A 379 -9.18 0.62 40.22
C THR A 379 -9.92 -0.41 39.40
N LYS A 380 -9.64 -0.53 38.10
CA LYS A 380 -10.38 -1.37 37.11
C LYS A 380 -11.84 -0.99 36.94
N ILE A 381 -12.22 0.23 37.31
CA ILE A 381 -13.59 0.73 37.13
C ILE A 381 -13.76 1.17 35.67
N GLU A 382 -14.73 0.58 34.99
CA GLU A 382 -15.15 0.96 33.63
C GLU A 382 -16.21 2.08 33.70
N THR A 383 -16.19 2.96 32.70
CA THR A 383 -17.19 4.03 32.51
C THR A 383 -17.55 4.07 31.02
N ASN A 384 -18.81 3.87 30.67
CA ASN A 384 -19.32 4.12 29.33
C ASN A 384 -19.24 5.63 29.06
N LEU A 385 -18.69 6.00 27.92
CA LEU A 385 -18.60 7.40 27.48
C LEU A 385 -19.64 7.73 26.40
N THR A 386 -20.10 6.71 25.65
CA THR A 386 -21.22 6.83 24.69
C THR A 386 -22.31 5.82 25.07
N GLU A 387 -23.58 6.16 24.81
CA GLU A 387 -24.76 5.35 25.23
C GLU A 387 -25.81 5.25 24.13
N ASP A 388 -25.51 5.64 22.89
CA ASP A 388 -26.43 5.47 21.79
C ASP A 388 -26.32 4.04 21.20
N ALA A 389 -27.45 3.47 20.77
CA ALA A 389 -27.53 2.10 20.23
C ALA A 389 -26.93 1.96 18.82
N THR A 390 -25.80 2.66 18.55
CA THR A 390 -25.07 2.63 17.28
C THR A 390 -23.68 2.06 17.47
N LEU A 391 -22.93 1.90 16.38
CA LEU A 391 -21.55 1.48 16.42
C LEU A 391 -20.65 2.70 16.62
N ASP A 392 -19.96 2.75 17.78
CA ASP A 392 -18.89 3.68 18.07
C ASP A 392 -17.56 2.93 18.18
N ASP A 393 -16.50 3.45 17.56
CA ASP A 393 -15.20 2.77 17.49
C ASP A 393 -14.04 3.76 17.41
N GLY A 394 -12.80 3.26 17.51
CA GLY A 394 -11.57 3.97 17.16
C GLY A 394 -11.23 5.20 18.01
N ALA A 395 -11.54 5.18 19.30
CA ALA A 395 -11.41 6.36 20.16
C ALA A 395 -9.96 6.70 20.54
N GLU A 396 -9.56 7.97 20.35
CA GLU A 396 -8.24 8.48 20.74
C GLU A 396 -8.33 9.80 21.50
N TYR A 397 -7.53 9.94 22.56
CA TYR A 397 -7.35 11.22 23.23
C TYR A 397 -6.59 12.22 22.38
N SER A 398 -7.03 13.48 22.35
CA SER A 398 -6.15 14.57 21.91
C SER A 398 -4.90 14.64 22.81
N PRO A 399 -3.71 15.01 22.27
CA PRO A 399 -2.47 15.04 23.06
C PRO A 399 -2.53 15.96 24.30
N ASP A 400 -3.37 17.00 24.29
CA ASP A 400 -3.60 17.90 25.42
C ASP A 400 -4.65 17.38 26.42
N GLY A 401 -5.25 16.22 26.15
CA GLY A 401 -6.25 15.55 26.99
C GLY A 401 -7.60 16.23 27.08
N LYS A 402 -7.88 17.25 26.25
CA LYS A 402 -9.14 18.02 26.35
C LYS A 402 -10.32 17.34 25.67
N TYR A 403 -10.05 16.48 24.68
CA TYR A 403 -11.06 15.79 23.90
C TYR A 403 -10.68 14.32 23.68
N ILE A 404 -11.71 13.53 23.43
CA ILE A 404 -11.62 12.21 22.86
C ILE A 404 -12.26 12.28 21.48
N TYR A 405 -11.53 11.84 20.45
CA TYR A 405 -12.07 11.69 19.10
C TYR A 405 -12.37 10.23 18.85
N PHE A 406 -13.45 9.95 18.14
CA PHE A 406 -13.92 8.61 17.84
C PHE A 406 -14.70 8.61 16.52
N ASN A 407 -15.00 7.46 16.00
CA ASN A 407 -15.86 7.34 14.84
C ASN A 407 -17.19 6.70 15.23
N SER A 408 -18.28 7.18 14.62
CA SER A 408 -19.66 6.76 14.91
C SER A 408 -20.51 6.74 13.66
N VAL A 409 -21.43 5.77 13.58
CA VAL A 409 -22.39 5.62 12.47
C VAL A 409 -23.76 6.27 12.77
N ARG A 410 -23.89 7.00 13.87
CA ARG A 410 -25.15 7.58 14.38
C ARG A 410 -25.89 8.51 13.39
N THR A 411 -25.19 9.04 12.37
CA THR A 411 -25.81 9.85 11.30
C THR A 411 -26.06 9.07 10.01
N GLY A 412 -25.93 7.74 10.04
CA GLY A 412 -26.16 6.86 8.89
C GLY A 412 -24.94 6.61 8.02
N THR A 413 -23.84 7.36 8.22
CA THR A 413 -22.52 7.15 7.65
C THR A 413 -21.50 7.19 8.77
N MET A 414 -20.38 6.44 8.63
CA MET A 414 -19.31 6.48 9.63
C MET A 414 -18.59 7.81 9.54
N LYS A 415 -18.62 8.58 10.64
CA LYS A 415 -18.03 9.91 10.75
C LYS A 415 -17.15 10.05 11.97
N LEU A 416 -16.20 10.97 11.90
CA LEU A 416 -15.45 11.36 13.09
C LEU A 416 -16.29 12.29 13.96
N TRP A 417 -16.23 12.02 15.27
CA TRP A 417 -16.86 12.78 16.35
C TRP A 417 -15.82 13.11 17.41
N ARG A 418 -16.12 14.05 18.26
CA ARG A 418 -15.35 14.33 19.48
C ARG A 418 -16.26 14.57 20.66
N MET A 419 -15.74 14.35 21.86
CA MET A 419 -16.40 14.59 23.13
C MET A 419 -15.40 15.00 24.18
N LYS A 420 -15.87 15.49 25.33
CA LYS A 420 -15.03 15.68 26.51
C LYS A 420 -14.62 14.33 27.13
N PRO A 421 -13.53 14.28 27.95
CA PRO A 421 -13.08 13.03 28.58
C PRO A 421 -14.09 12.37 29.53
N ASP A 422 -15.15 13.07 29.92
CA ASP A 422 -16.25 12.56 30.72
C ASP A 422 -17.46 12.08 29.87
N GLY A 423 -17.35 12.12 28.53
CA GLY A 423 -18.41 11.74 27.60
C GLY A 423 -19.35 12.89 27.22
N SER A 424 -19.23 14.08 27.80
CA SER A 424 -20.09 15.22 27.49
C SER A 424 -19.66 15.97 26.22
N GLU A 425 -20.52 16.86 25.73
CA GLU A 425 -20.27 17.78 24.60
C GLU A 425 -19.87 17.04 23.31
N GLU A 426 -20.65 16.03 22.92
CA GLU A 426 -20.42 15.32 21.65
C GLU A 426 -20.68 16.21 20.44
N GLU A 427 -19.73 16.20 19.50
CA GLU A 427 -19.77 17.04 18.30
C GLU A 427 -19.24 16.27 17.09
N GLN A 428 -19.95 16.34 15.95
CA GLN A 428 -19.49 15.77 14.67
C GLN A 428 -18.34 16.60 14.09
N VAL A 429 -17.32 15.92 13.53
CA VAL A 429 -16.08 16.53 13.04
C VAL A 429 -15.95 16.46 11.52
N THR A 430 -16.40 15.37 10.88
CA THR A 430 -16.35 15.20 9.41
C THR A 430 -17.73 15.11 8.81
N PHE A 431 -17.89 15.64 7.55
CA PHE A 431 -19.22 15.89 6.96
C PHE A 431 -19.33 15.49 5.48
N ASP A 432 -18.27 14.99 4.86
CA ASP A 432 -18.28 14.61 3.45
C ASP A 432 -18.92 13.24 3.19
N GLU A 433 -18.79 12.69 1.96
CA GLU A 433 -19.48 11.45 1.56
C GLU A 433 -18.76 10.15 1.96
N TYR A 434 -17.53 10.24 2.53
CA TYR A 434 -16.73 9.06 2.89
C TYR A 434 -17.15 8.47 4.23
N ASN A 435 -16.79 7.20 4.46
CA ASN A 435 -16.89 6.56 5.77
C ASN A 435 -15.52 6.67 6.46
N ASP A 436 -15.43 7.50 7.51
CA ASP A 436 -14.20 7.89 8.17
C ASP A 436 -13.96 7.09 9.45
N TRP A 437 -12.77 6.46 9.57
CA TRP A 437 -12.43 5.54 10.65
C TRP A 437 -11.08 5.86 11.27
N PHE A 438 -10.92 5.59 12.58
CA PHE A 438 -9.66 5.60 13.32
C PHE A 438 -8.92 6.94 13.25
N PRO A 439 -9.40 7.99 13.93
CA PRO A 439 -8.72 9.28 14.02
C PRO A 439 -7.45 9.19 14.87
N HIS A 440 -6.30 9.57 14.30
CA HIS A 440 -5.00 9.55 14.98
C HIS A 440 -4.34 10.93 14.97
N PHE A 441 -4.08 11.47 16.15
CA PHE A 441 -3.39 12.75 16.27
C PHE A 441 -1.91 12.67 15.93
N SER A 442 -1.41 13.73 15.26
CA SER A 442 0.03 13.95 15.22
C SER A 442 0.55 14.29 16.63
N PRO A 443 1.79 13.88 17.00
CA PRO A 443 2.36 14.19 18.32
C PRO A 443 2.37 15.67 18.68
N ASP A 444 2.48 16.59 17.69
CA ASP A 444 2.41 18.03 17.91
C ASP A 444 0.98 18.58 18.08
N GLY A 445 -0.04 17.70 18.01
CA GLY A 445 -1.45 18.02 18.18
C GLY A 445 -2.08 18.86 17.06
N LYS A 446 -1.40 19.05 15.92
CA LYS A 446 -1.89 19.93 14.85
C LYS A 446 -2.74 19.24 13.80
N TRP A 447 -2.59 17.93 13.65
CA TRP A 447 -3.18 17.15 12.58
C TRP A 447 -3.91 15.92 13.12
N ILE A 448 -4.96 15.53 12.40
CA ILE A 448 -5.67 14.27 12.57
C ILE A 448 -5.54 13.49 11.26
N LEU A 449 -4.95 12.31 11.33
CA LEU A 449 -4.89 11.33 10.25
C LEU A 449 -6.00 10.30 10.46
N TYR A 450 -6.65 9.85 9.39
CA TYR A 450 -7.67 8.79 9.47
C TYR A 450 -7.82 8.03 8.15
N VAL A 451 -8.46 6.87 8.20
CA VAL A 451 -8.86 6.09 7.03
C VAL A 451 -10.22 6.56 6.54
N ALA A 452 -10.35 6.77 5.24
CA ALA A 452 -11.63 7.06 4.60
C ALA A 452 -11.95 6.00 3.54
N PHE A 453 -13.05 5.29 3.73
CA PHE A 453 -13.59 4.36 2.76
C PHE A 453 -14.54 5.08 1.82
N PRO A 454 -14.61 4.68 0.52
CA PRO A 454 -15.64 5.15 -0.38
C PRO A 454 -17.06 4.86 0.14
N LYS A 455 -18.02 5.67 -0.29
CA LYS A 455 -19.42 5.59 0.17
C LYS A 455 -20.18 4.31 -0.15
N ASP A 456 -19.69 3.53 -1.10
CA ASP A 456 -20.25 2.22 -1.49
C ASP A 456 -19.84 1.08 -0.54
N ILE A 457 -18.95 1.35 0.41
CA ILE A 457 -18.61 0.43 1.49
C ILE A 457 -19.63 0.60 2.62
N ASP A 458 -20.09 -0.52 3.18
CA ASP A 458 -21.00 -0.53 4.33
C ASP A 458 -20.42 0.35 5.47
N PRO A 459 -21.14 1.38 5.93
CA PRO A 459 -20.63 2.29 6.96
C PRO A 459 -20.39 1.62 8.32
N THR A 460 -20.93 0.44 8.56
CA THR A 460 -20.71 -0.34 9.79
C THR A 460 -19.51 -1.29 9.68
N SER A 461 -18.76 -1.24 8.57
CA SER A 461 -17.66 -2.15 8.27
C SER A 461 -16.41 -1.41 7.80
N HIS A 462 -15.25 -1.91 8.19
CA HIS A 462 -13.93 -1.47 7.72
C HIS A 462 -13.16 -2.66 7.12
N PRO A 463 -13.60 -3.19 5.95
CA PRO A 463 -13.09 -4.45 5.41
C PRO A 463 -11.65 -4.35 4.92
N PHE A 464 -11.00 -5.53 4.81
CA PHE A 464 -9.70 -5.67 4.13
C PHE A 464 -9.80 -5.45 2.62
N TYR A 465 -8.68 -5.09 2.00
CA TYR A 465 -8.42 -5.15 0.54
C TYR A 465 -9.41 -4.31 -0.27
N LYS A 466 -9.54 -3.05 0.17
CA LYS A 466 -10.30 -2.00 -0.52
C LYS A 466 -9.39 -0.88 -0.97
N LYS A 467 -9.80 -0.13 -1.98
CA LYS A 467 -9.22 1.17 -2.29
C LYS A 467 -9.72 2.15 -1.25
N ILE A 468 -8.81 2.70 -0.47
CA ILE A 468 -9.07 3.64 0.61
C ILE A 468 -8.19 4.87 0.48
N TYR A 469 -8.57 5.92 1.19
CA TYR A 469 -7.74 7.11 1.36
C TYR A 469 -7.20 7.21 2.78
N LEU A 470 -5.94 7.62 2.91
CA LEU A 470 -5.45 8.22 4.14
C LEU A 470 -5.68 9.72 4.02
N ARG A 471 -6.47 10.25 4.93
CA ARG A 471 -6.85 11.66 4.93
C ARG A 471 -6.28 12.40 6.12
N LEU A 472 -5.93 13.64 5.91
CA LEU A 472 -5.30 14.51 6.89
C LEU A 472 -6.14 15.77 7.05
N MET A 473 -6.52 16.08 8.28
CA MET A 473 -7.30 17.25 8.64
C MET A 473 -6.58 18.07 9.73
N PRO A 474 -6.63 19.41 9.72
CA PRO A 474 -6.18 20.20 10.85
C PRO A 474 -6.97 19.85 12.12
N ALA A 475 -6.32 19.67 13.26
CA ALA A 475 -6.99 19.37 14.53
C ALA A 475 -7.93 20.52 15.00
N ALA A 476 -7.67 21.73 14.54
CA ALA A 476 -8.54 22.90 14.76
C ALA A 476 -9.81 22.90 13.88
N GLY A 477 -10.01 21.88 13.04
CA GLY A 477 -11.07 21.81 12.04
C GLY A 477 -10.63 22.34 10.67
N GLY A 478 -11.40 22.05 9.64
CA GLY A 478 -11.13 22.46 8.26
C GLY A 478 -11.40 21.36 7.26
N ILE A 479 -11.05 21.61 5.98
CA ILE A 479 -11.28 20.65 4.90
C ILE A 479 -10.19 19.58 4.92
N PRO A 480 -10.56 18.30 5.00
CA PRO A 480 -9.59 17.19 4.91
C PRO A 480 -8.96 17.11 3.52
N ARG A 481 -7.68 16.75 3.47
CA ARG A 481 -6.98 16.45 2.22
C ARG A 481 -6.57 14.98 2.15
N THR A 482 -6.53 14.41 0.96
CA THR A 482 -6.03 13.05 0.72
C THR A 482 -4.50 13.08 0.67
N VAL A 483 -3.84 12.37 1.60
CA VAL A 483 -2.37 12.27 1.62
C VAL A 483 -1.87 10.90 1.17
N GLY A 484 -2.74 9.88 1.16
CA GLY A 484 -2.39 8.54 0.72
C GLY A 484 -3.52 7.86 -0.05
N TYR A 485 -3.15 7.22 -1.15
CA TYR A 485 -4.02 6.36 -1.96
C TYR A 485 -3.56 4.92 -1.70
N VAL A 486 -4.35 4.12 -1.00
CA VAL A 486 -3.91 2.83 -0.47
C VAL A 486 -4.87 1.72 -0.90
N TYR A 487 -4.34 0.56 -1.18
CA TYR A 487 -5.10 -0.68 -1.25
C TYR A 487 -4.88 -1.40 0.08
N GLY A 488 -5.90 -1.37 0.94
CA GLY A 488 -5.80 -1.78 2.34
C GLY A 488 -7.17 -1.88 3.02
N GLY A 489 -7.33 -1.15 4.12
CA GLY A 489 -8.54 -1.14 4.94
C GLY A 489 -8.23 -1.57 6.37
N GLN A 490 -8.87 -2.63 6.85
CA GLN A 490 -8.57 -3.22 8.15
C GLN A 490 -7.07 -3.50 8.28
N GLY A 491 -6.46 -3.02 9.36
CA GLY A 491 -5.04 -3.17 9.64
C GLY A 491 -4.13 -2.10 9.03
N THR A 492 -4.65 -1.19 8.21
CA THR A 492 -3.81 -0.15 7.58
C THR A 492 -3.24 0.82 8.63
N ILE A 493 -4.07 1.45 9.46
CA ILE A 493 -3.68 2.38 10.55
C ILE A 493 -4.64 2.30 11.75
N ASN A 494 -4.95 1.13 12.28
CA ASN A 494 -5.89 1.00 13.41
C ASN A 494 -5.38 1.59 14.73
N VAL A 495 -4.11 1.97 14.80
CA VAL A 495 -3.44 2.52 15.98
C VAL A 495 -2.62 3.74 15.62
N PRO A 496 -2.24 4.60 16.57
CA PRO A 496 -1.40 5.77 16.34
C PRO A 496 -0.09 5.42 15.64
N SER A 497 0.14 5.97 14.45
CA SER A 497 1.24 5.56 13.55
C SER A 497 2.16 6.70 13.12
N TRP A 498 2.07 7.84 13.78
CA TRP A 498 2.89 9.01 13.49
C TRP A 498 4.33 8.89 13.97
N SER A 499 5.27 9.41 13.17
CA SER A 499 6.63 9.66 13.65
C SER A 499 6.65 10.74 14.75
N PRO A 500 7.60 10.70 15.71
CA PRO A 500 7.65 11.63 16.81
C PRO A 500 7.78 13.11 16.40
N ASP A 501 8.32 13.38 15.20
CA ASP A 501 8.47 14.72 14.62
C ASP A 501 7.21 15.21 13.86
N SER A 502 6.14 14.43 13.85
CA SER A 502 4.86 14.74 13.17
C SER A 502 4.95 14.92 11.66
N LYS A 503 6.00 14.39 11.00
CA LYS A 503 6.21 14.56 9.56
C LYS A 503 5.88 13.31 8.75
N LYS A 504 5.94 12.14 9.37
CA LYS A 504 5.74 10.87 8.69
C LYS A 504 4.71 10.03 9.40
N ILE A 505 4.14 9.11 8.65
CA ILE A 505 3.26 8.06 9.17
C ILE A 505 3.76 6.69 8.71
N ALA A 506 3.54 5.69 9.55
CA ALA A 506 3.68 4.30 9.15
C ALA A 506 2.28 3.72 8.85
N PHE A 507 2.19 2.84 7.87
CA PHE A 507 0.92 2.20 7.50
C PHE A 507 1.18 0.89 6.77
N VAL A 508 0.11 0.11 6.55
CA VAL A 508 0.16 -1.13 5.79
C VAL A 508 -0.68 -1.01 4.52
N SER A 509 -0.10 -1.40 3.39
CA SER A 509 -0.83 -1.68 2.16
C SER A 509 -0.77 -3.16 1.81
N ASN A 510 -1.65 -3.61 0.92
CA ASN A 510 -1.80 -5.03 0.61
C ASN A 510 -1.66 -5.31 -0.89
N SER A 511 -1.11 -6.46 -1.19
CA SER A 511 -1.06 -7.06 -2.53
C SER A 511 -0.80 -8.54 -2.40
N LYS A 512 -1.31 -9.35 -3.31
CA LYS A 512 -0.85 -10.73 -3.42
C LYS A 512 0.63 -10.71 -3.82
N LEU A 513 1.48 -11.30 -3.00
CA LEU A 513 2.92 -11.33 -3.21
C LEU A 513 3.37 -12.74 -3.60
N ASP A 514 4.08 -12.85 -4.71
CA ASP A 514 4.76 -14.08 -5.14
C ASP A 514 6.11 -14.20 -4.42
N ILE A 515 6.08 -14.24 -3.09
CA ILE A 515 7.28 -14.51 -2.31
C ILE A 515 7.42 -16.04 -2.16
N PRO A 516 8.54 -16.65 -2.58
CA PRO A 516 8.77 -18.08 -2.35
C PRO A 516 8.62 -18.37 -0.86
N LYS A 517 7.75 -19.33 -0.53
CA LYS A 517 7.68 -19.84 0.85
C LYS A 517 9.05 -20.43 1.18
N LYS A 518 9.74 -19.84 2.16
CA LYS A 518 11.00 -20.36 2.69
C LYS A 518 10.78 -21.67 3.41
#